data_192b25c19b0de722d311cdc22d886384
#
_entry.id   192b25c19b0de722d311cdc22d886384
#
_cell.length_a   1.000
_cell.length_b   1.000
_cell.length_c   1.000
_cell.angle_alpha   90.00
_cell.angle_beta   90.00
_cell.angle_gamma   90.00
#
_symmetry.space_group_name_H-M   'P 1'
#
loop_
_entity.id
_entity.type
_entity.pdbx_description
1 polymer ?
#
loop_
_entity_poly.entity_id
_entity_poly.type
_entity_poly.pdbx_seq_one_letter_code
_entity_poly.pdbx_strand_id
1 'polypeptide(L)'
;MGIRVGHGVCHRIDGGIDTGEIMFHHEFLFPPECTKPSHYWSVYKREVLKSLKINLEKLFLSVSNNTRSCQPEYLSTYWPRLNTKEQAWIDWSWRLADLSRFICAFDDPYYGAQSQWNEKEIRIKTAQADYTEISVHPFQYGLIYRNNGRWLSVAVEGGTLIIETVLDSAGKNLLKEIKVGDRFYTDSSNLERRSHRVFYNSTGIV
;
A
#
# COMPACT_ATOMS: atom_id res chain seq x y z
N MET A 1 1.22 -9.44 0.90
CA MET A 1 0.22 -10.48 0.55
C MET A 1 -0.37 -10.15 -0.80
N GLY A 2 -0.48 -11.13 -1.70
CA GLY A 2 -1.10 -10.92 -3.01
C GLY A 2 -2.56 -11.34 -3.05
N ILE A 3 -3.32 -11.08 -1.98
CA ILE A 3 -4.75 -11.40 -1.94
C ILE A 3 -5.47 -10.47 -2.89
N ARG A 4 -6.17 -11.05 -3.86
CA ARG A 4 -6.93 -10.34 -4.87
C ARG A 4 -8.44 -10.35 -4.63
N VAL A 5 -8.88 -10.95 -3.54
CA VAL A 5 -10.30 -11.00 -3.17
C VAL A 5 -10.65 -9.71 -2.43
N GLY A 6 -11.69 -9.03 -2.90
CA GLY A 6 -12.28 -7.87 -2.28
C GLY A 6 -13.67 -8.20 -1.73
N HIS A 7 -14.04 -7.54 -0.65
CA HIS A 7 -15.32 -7.73 0.02
C HIS A 7 -16.03 -6.40 0.18
N GLY A 8 -17.24 -6.30 -0.34
CA GLY A 8 -18.20 -5.23 -0.03
C GLY A 8 -19.22 -5.74 0.98
N VAL A 9 -19.30 -5.09 2.13
CA VAL A 9 -20.23 -5.47 3.20
C VAL A 9 -21.17 -4.30 3.48
N CYS A 10 -22.45 -4.60 3.59
CA CYS A 10 -23.46 -3.69 4.12
C CYS A 10 -23.97 -4.24 5.45
N HIS A 11 -23.88 -3.46 6.50
CA HIS A 11 -24.35 -3.82 7.83
C HIS A 11 -25.24 -2.71 8.42
N ARG A 12 -25.99 -3.04 9.45
CA ARG A 12 -26.77 -2.06 10.20
C ARG A 12 -25.85 -1.14 10.98
N ILE A 13 -26.29 0.09 11.16
CA ILE A 13 -25.65 1.02 12.11
C ILE A 13 -26.27 0.76 13.48
N ASP A 14 -25.43 0.52 14.47
CA ASP A 14 -25.79 0.41 15.88
C ASP A 14 -24.93 1.35 16.73
N GLY A 15 -24.86 1.14 18.04
CA GLY A 15 -24.09 1.99 18.95
C GLY A 15 -22.58 1.75 18.95
N GLY A 16 -22.10 0.70 18.28
CA GLY A 16 -20.68 0.38 18.15
C GLY A 16 -20.08 0.82 16.82
N ILE A 17 -18.77 0.56 16.65
CA ILE A 17 -18.08 0.80 15.39
C ILE A 17 -18.04 -0.49 14.59
N ASP A 18 -18.76 -0.52 13.46
CA ASP A 18 -18.85 -1.65 12.54
C ASP A 18 -19.33 -2.97 13.18
N THR A 19 -20.15 -2.88 14.24
CA THR A 19 -20.65 -4.04 15.03
C THR A 19 -22.01 -4.56 14.59
N GLY A 20 -22.74 -3.81 13.76
CA GLY A 20 -24.10 -4.14 13.36
C GLY A 20 -24.21 -5.39 12.50
N GLU A 21 -25.39 -6.00 12.49
CA GLU A 21 -25.69 -7.20 11.69
C GLU A 21 -25.41 -6.99 10.21
N ILE A 22 -24.74 -7.95 9.58
CA ILE A 22 -24.47 -7.94 8.13
C ILE A 22 -25.80 -8.20 7.40
N MET A 23 -26.17 -7.25 6.53
CA MET A 23 -27.39 -7.30 5.71
C MET A 23 -27.14 -8.00 4.39
N PHE A 24 -26.02 -7.74 3.77
CA PHE A 24 -25.52 -8.46 2.60
C PHE A 24 -24.01 -8.33 2.46
N HIS A 25 -23.44 -9.29 1.76
CA HIS A 25 -22.02 -9.39 1.46
C HIS A 25 -21.85 -9.62 -0.03
N HIS A 26 -20.86 -8.95 -0.61
CA HIS A 26 -20.47 -9.13 -2.01
C HIS A 26 -18.97 -9.37 -2.11
N GLU A 27 -18.61 -10.48 -2.71
CA GLU A 27 -17.23 -10.84 -2.98
C GLU A 27 -16.89 -10.60 -4.44
N PHE A 28 -15.70 -10.05 -4.72
CA PHE A 28 -15.21 -9.80 -6.06
C PHE A 28 -13.69 -9.94 -6.16
N LEU A 29 -13.16 -10.03 -7.38
CA LEU A 29 -11.73 -10.12 -7.61
C LEU A 29 -11.19 -8.78 -8.12
N PHE A 30 -10.13 -8.31 -7.49
CA PHE A 30 -9.34 -7.21 -8.05
C PHE A 30 -8.58 -7.70 -9.30
N PRO A 31 -8.62 -6.94 -10.42
CA PRO A 31 -7.82 -7.23 -11.60
C PRO A 31 -6.31 -7.31 -11.30
N PRO A 32 -5.53 -8.10 -12.06
CA PRO A 32 -4.07 -8.22 -11.88
C PRO A 32 -3.33 -6.87 -11.98
N GLU A 33 -3.89 -5.94 -12.72
CA GLU A 33 -3.35 -4.60 -12.97
C GLU A 33 -3.44 -3.68 -11.76
N CYS A 34 -4.19 -4.08 -10.71
CA CYS A 34 -4.26 -3.33 -9.46
C CYS A 34 -2.95 -3.49 -8.70
N THR A 35 -2.12 -2.47 -8.71
CA THR A 35 -0.80 -2.46 -8.06
C THR A 35 -0.70 -1.41 -6.95
N LYS A 36 -1.50 -0.34 -6.99
CA LYS A 36 -1.47 0.76 -6.04
C LYS A 36 -2.84 1.11 -5.47
N PRO A 37 -2.92 1.76 -4.31
CA PRO A 37 -4.17 2.01 -3.58
C PRO A 37 -5.26 2.67 -4.41
N SER A 38 -4.92 3.62 -5.28
CA SER A 38 -5.88 4.29 -6.18
C SER A 38 -6.58 3.32 -7.15
N HIS A 39 -5.87 2.29 -7.63
CA HIS A 39 -6.43 1.25 -8.50
C HIS A 39 -7.43 0.39 -7.71
N TYR A 40 -7.04 -0.11 -6.54
CA TYR A 40 -7.90 -0.90 -5.64
C TYR A 40 -9.15 -0.12 -5.27
N TRP A 41 -8.99 1.15 -4.89
CA TRP A 41 -10.12 2.02 -4.51
C TRP A 41 -11.11 2.23 -5.66
N SER A 42 -10.63 2.42 -6.88
CA SER A 42 -11.47 2.60 -8.07
C SER A 42 -12.30 1.35 -8.39
N VAL A 43 -11.69 0.17 -8.30
CA VAL A 43 -12.38 -1.10 -8.49
C VAL A 43 -13.38 -1.34 -7.36
N TYR A 44 -12.95 -1.14 -6.11
CA TYR A 44 -13.78 -1.31 -4.93
C TYR A 44 -15.08 -0.48 -5.02
N LYS A 45 -14.95 0.83 -5.28
CA LYS A 45 -16.11 1.72 -5.45
C LYS A 45 -17.09 1.20 -6.50
N ARG A 46 -16.58 0.80 -7.64
CA ARG A 46 -17.41 0.30 -8.75
C ARG A 46 -18.18 -0.95 -8.33
N GLU A 47 -17.51 -1.93 -7.75
CA GLU A 47 -18.14 -3.21 -7.36
C GLU A 47 -19.12 -3.03 -6.20
N VAL A 48 -18.80 -2.20 -5.20
CA VAL A 48 -19.70 -1.90 -4.08
C VAL A 48 -20.95 -1.16 -4.56
N LEU A 49 -20.81 -0.16 -5.42
CA LEU A 49 -21.96 0.56 -5.98
C LEU A 49 -22.85 -0.33 -6.83
N LYS A 50 -22.27 -1.23 -7.61
CA LYS A 50 -23.02 -2.23 -8.38
C LYS A 50 -23.81 -3.17 -7.47
N SER A 51 -23.16 -3.69 -6.44
CA SER A 51 -23.79 -4.56 -5.44
C SER A 51 -24.91 -3.84 -4.68
N LEU A 52 -24.66 -2.60 -4.27
CA LEU A 52 -25.66 -1.79 -3.56
C LEU A 52 -26.91 -1.57 -4.42
N LYS A 53 -26.78 -1.23 -5.69
CA LYS A 53 -27.92 -1.06 -6.60
C LYS A 53 -28.77 -2.33 -6.70
N ILE A 54 -28.14 -3.50 -6.83
CA ILE A 54 -28.83 -4.78 -6.95
C ILE A 54 -29.56 -5.15 -5.63
N ASN A 55 -28.99 -4.84 -4.51
CA ASN A 55 -29.51 -5.30 -3.21
C ASN A 55 -30.43 -4.28 -2.52
N LEU A 56 -30.38 -2.98 -2.87
CA LEU A 56 -31.27 -1.96 -2.31
C LEU A 56 -32.74 -2.30 -2.54
N GLU A 57 -33.13 -2.69 -3.76
CA GLU A 57 -34.51 -3.09 -4.05
C GLU A 57 -34.94 -4.29 -3.20
N LYS A 58 -34.07 -5.28 -3.05
CA LYS A 58 -34.32 -6.44 -2.19
C LYS A 58 -34.47 -6.07 -0.71
N LEU A 59 -33.66 -5.13 -0.23
CA LEU A 59 -33.76 -4.63 1.16
C LEU A 59 -35.07 -3.91 1.43
N PHE A 60 -35.59 -3.17 0.47
CA PHE A 60 -36.86 -2.47 0.59
C PHE A 60 -38.08 -3.39 0.39
N LEU A 61 -37.96 -4.40 -0.46
CA LEU A 61 -39.07 -5.30 -0.81
C LEU A 61 -39.18 -6.52 0.12
N SER A 62 -38.10 -6.95 0.77
CA SER A 62 -38.11 -8.14 1.63
C SER A 62 -37.95 -7.78 3.11
N VAL A 63 -39.05 -7.47 3.75
CA VAL A 63 -39.09 -7.20 5.19
C VAL A 63 -38.88 -8.46 6.05
N SER A 64 -38.86 -9.69 5.48
CA SER A 64 -39.00 -10.91 6.31
C SER A 64 -37.96 -12.01 6.13
N ASN A 65 -37.14 -12.07 5.10
CA ASN A 65 -36.32 -13.27 4.83
C ASN A 65 -34.82 -13.04 4.57
N ASN A 66 -34.24 -11.90 4.99
CA ASN A 66 -32.78 -11.73 4.90
C ASN A 66 -32.11 -12.54 6.02
N THR A 67 -31.30 -13.51 5.65
CA THR A 67 -30.37 -14.20 6.56
C THR A 67 -29.39 -13.17 7.13
N ARG A 68 -29.76 -12.56 8.25
CA ARG A 68 -28.90 -11.66 8.99
C ARG A 68 -27.77 -12.46 9.62
N SER A 69 -26.55 -12.03 9.45
CA SER A 69 -25.40 -12.65 10.09
C SER A 69 -24.87 -11.75 11.19
N CYS A 70 -24.82 -12.29 12.40
CA CYS A 70 -24.17 -11.64 13.52
C CYS A 70 -22.66 -11.63 13.28
N GLN A 71 -22.00 -10.52 13.60
CA GLN A 71 -20.54 -10.41 13.59
C GLN A 71 -20.00 -10.96 14.93
N PRO A 72 -19.26 -12.08 14.93
CA PRO A 72 -18.74 -12.64 16.17
C PRO A 72 -17.54 -11.81 16.65
N GLU A 73 -17.65 -11.20 17.84
CA GLU A 73 -16.62 -10.31 18.41
C GLU A 73 -15.24 -10.99 18.55
N TYR A 74 -15.20 -12.30 18.80
CA TYR A 74 -13.93 -13.04 18.91
C TYR A 74 -13.12 -13.14 17.62
N LEU A 75 -13.70 -12.77 16.45
CA LEU A 75 -13.01 -12.64 15.17
C LEU A 75 -12.56 -11.20 14.89
N SER A 76 -12.89 -10.27 15.77
CA SER A 76 -12.49 -8.87 15.62
C SER A 76 -10.97 -8.74 15.64
N THR A 77 -10.42 -7.93 14.71
CA THR A 77 -8.99 -7.63 14.65
C THR A 77 -8.81 -6.12 14.62
N TYR A 78 -7.86 -5.65 15.41
CA TYR A 78 -7.50 -4.24 15.42
C TYR A 78 -6.20 -3.99 14.67
N TRP A 79 -6.25 -3.15 13.65
CA TRP A 79 -5.08 -2.64 12.95
C TRP A 79 -4.93 -1.15 13.22
N PRO A 80 -3.81 -0.72 13.83
CA PRO A 80 -3.60 0.70 14.10
C PRO A 80 -3.56 1.47 12.77
N ARG A 81 -4.15 2.67 12.79
CA ARG A 81 -4.08 3.56 11.64
C ARG A 81 -2.63 3.98 11.38
N LEU A 82 -2.20 3.90 10.13
CA LEU A 82 -0.86 4.27 9.72
C LEU A 82 -0.74 5.79 9.50
N ASN A 83 0.39 6.35 9.91
CA ASN A 83 0.85 7.66 9.47
C ASN A 83 1.84 7.47 8.31
N THR A 84 1.39 7.80 7.09
CA THR A 84 2.22 7.61 5.90
C THR A 84 3.49 8.46 5.86
N LYS A 85 3.54 9.56 6.63
CA LYS A 85 4.75 10.39 6.73
C LYS A 85 5.81 9.79 7.65
N GLU A 86 5.39 9.03 8.67
CA GLU A 86 6.32 8.43 9.65
C GLU A 86 6.66 6.98 9.29
N GLN A 87 5.75 6.26 8.65
CA GLN A 87 5.83 4.81 8.50
C GLN A 87 6.18 4.35 7.08
N ALA A 88 6.36 5.27 6.14
CA ALA A 88 6.66 4.95 4.74
C ALA A 88 8.15 4.70 4.43
N TRP A 89 9.02 4.60 5.44
CA TRP A 89 10.46 4.42 5.24
C TRP A 89 10.80 3.00 4.76
N ILE A 90 11.50 2.92 3.64
CA ILE A 90 11.92 1.68 3.01
C ILE A 90 13.08 1.05 3.80
N ASP A 91 12.99 -0.24 4.06
CA ASP A 91 14.10 -1.04 4.54
C ASP A 91 14.70 -1.84 3.38
N TRP A 92 15.85 -1.39 2.92
CA TRP A 92 16.52 -1.97 1.76
C TRP A 92 17.05 -3.40 1.99
N SER A 93 17.00 -3.90 3.22
CA SER A 93 17.32 -5.31 3.55
C SER A 93 16.18 -6.29 3.23
N TRP A 94 14.99 -5.79 2.90
CA TRP A 94 13.87 -6.65 2.56
C TRP A 94 14.01 -7.29 1.19
N ARG A 95 13.32 -8.42 1.03
CA ARG A 95 13.22 -9.10 -0.26
C ARG A 95 12.48 -8.28 -1.30
N LEU A 96 12.86 -8.46 -2.55
CA LEU A 96 12.28 -7.78 -3.71
C LEU A 96 10.75 -7.75 -3.70
N ALA A 97 10.09 -8.89 -3.38
CA ALA A 97 8.64 -8.95 -3.33
C ALA A 97 8.03 -8.03 -2.27
N ASP A 98 8.67 -7.92 -1.11
CA ASP A 98 8.18 -7.10 0.00
C ASP A 98 8.47 -5.62 -0.25
N LEU A 99 9.64 -5.28 -0.80
CA LEU A 99 9.98 -3.93 -1.25
C LEU A 99 8.99 -3.41 -2.28
N SER A 100 8.73 -4.18 -3.33
CA SER A 100 7.80 -3.79 -4.39
C SER A 100 6.39 -3.56 -3.82
N ARG A 101 5.90 -4.48 -2.99
CA ARG A 101 4.58 -4.34 -2.33
C ARG A 101 4.50 -3.13 -1.42
N PHE A 102 5.57 -2.89 -0.64
CA PHE A 102 5.63 -1.76 0.27
C PHE A 102 5.58 -0.44 -0.49
N ILE A 103 6.41 -0.27 -1.53
CA ILE A 103 6.41 0.94 -2.34
C ILE A 103 5.04 1.16 -2.99
N CYS A 104 4.47 0.09 -3.57
CA CYS A 104 3.13 0.16 -4.16
C CYS A 104 2.05 0.52 -3.14
N ALA A 105 2.15 0.08 -1.88
CA ALA A 105 1.18 0.41 -0.83
C ALA A 105 1.19 1.89 -0.42
N PHE A 106 2.31 2.58 -0.58
CA PHE A 106 2.44 4.02 -0.32
C PHE A 106 2.37 4.88 -1.59
N ASP A 107 2.08 4.29 -2.76
CA ASP A 107 1.87 5.01 -4.02
C ASP A 107 0.51 5.73 -4.03
N ASP A 108 0.11 6.29 -5.16
CA ASP A 108 -1.10 7.09 -5.28
C ASP A 108 -2.33 6.49 -4.58
N PRO A 109 -3.01 7.28 -3.76
CA PRO A 109 -2.98 8.74 -3.60
C PRO A 109 -1.99 9.25 -2.53
N TYR A 110 -1.14 8.40 -1.98
CA TYR A 110 -0.17 8.77 -0.95
C TYR A 110 1.09 9.42 -1.55
N TYR A 111 1.94 9.93 -0.66
CA TYR A 111 3.13 10.71 -1.06
C TYR A 111 4.24 9.87 -1.69
N GLY A 112 4.23 8.55 -1.56
CA GLY A 112 5.28 7.63 -1.94
C GLY A 112 6.00 7.03 -0.73
N ALA A 113 6.70 5.92 -0.96
CA ALA A 113 7.59 5.33 0.03
C ALA A 113 8.85 6.18 0.17
N GLN A 114 9.36 6.32 1.39
CA GLN A 114 10.46 7.22 1.73
C GLN A 114 11.80 6.49 1.75
N SER A 115 12.83 7.18 1.29
CA SER A 115 14.22 6.74 1.34
C SER A 115 15.13 7.96 1.39
N GLN A 116 16.44 7.73 1.37
CA GLN A 116 17.46 8.76 1.29
C GLN A 116 18.37 8.54 0.07
N TRP A 117 18.82 9.64 -0.52
CA TRP A 117 19.82 9.69 -1.57
C TRP A 117 20.68 10.94 -1.38
N ASN A 118 22.00 10.78 -1.26
CA ASN A 118 22.93 11.88 -0.99
C ASN A 118 22.48 12.77 0.19
N GLU A 119 22.13 12.13 1.31
CA GLU A 119 21.67 12.78 2.56
C GLU A 119 20.32 13.53 2.44
N LYS A 120 19.67 13.44 1.28
CA LYS A 120 18.37 14.06 1.04
C LYS A 120 17.26 13.03 1.14
N GLU A 121 16.17 13.42 1.76
CA GLU A 121 14.93 12.62 1.74
C GLU A 121 14.34 12.63 0.33
N ILE A 122 13.97 11.45 -0.13
CA ILE A 122 13.32 11.22 -1.41
C ILE A 122 12.08 10.37 -1.23
N ARG A 123 11.21 10.40 -2.23
CA ARG A 123 10.01 9.57 -2.29
C ARG A 123 10.02 8.73 -3.55
N ILE A 124 9.75 7.45 -3.37
CA ILE A 124 9.76 6.46 -4.44
C ILE A 124 8.33 6.01 -4.71
N LYS A 125 7.95 6.03 -5.98
CA LYS A 125 6.67 5.56 -6.50
C LYS A 125 6.88 4.71 -7.73
N THR A 126 5.85 3.97 -8.12
CA THR A 126 5.82 3.15 -9.34
C THR A 126 7.03 2.23 -9.41
N ALA A 127 7.01 1.20 -8.58
CA ALA A 127 8.05 0.19 -8.52
C ALA A 127 7.52 -1.17 -8.98
N GLN A 128 8.37 -1.91 -9.68
CA GLN A 128 8.10 -3.24 -10.18
C GLN A 128 9.22 -4.21 -9.80
N ALA A 129 8.86 -5.44 -9.49
CA ALA A 129 9.82 -6.51 -9.21
C ALA A 129 10.24 -7.19 -10.52
N ASP A 130 11.54 -7.28 -10.75
CA ASP A 130 12.12 -8.06 -11.83
C ASP A 130 12.97 -9.20 -11.25
N TYR A 131 12.50 -10.42 -11.44
CA TYR A 131 13.13 -11.65 -10.94
C TYR A 131 14.09 -12.27 -11.96
N THR A 132 14.26 -11.66 -13.14
CA THR A 132 15.11 -12.20 -14.22
C THR A 132 16.59 -11.90 -14.01
N GLU A 133 16.91 -10.93 -13.15
CA GLU A 133 18.26 -10.51 -12.86
C GLU A 133 18.87 -11.27 -11.68
N ILE A 134 20.20 -11.31 -11.64
CA ILE A 134 21.02 -12.14 -10.75
C ILE A 134 20.90 -11.67 -9.29
N SER A 135 20.94 -12.63 -8.37
CA SER A 135 21.10 -12.37 -6.94
C SER A 135 22.39 -11.59 -6.66
N VAL A 136 22.28 -10.55 -5.85
CA VAL A 136 23.39 -9.67 -5.47
C VAL A 136 23.75 -9.85 -3.99
N HIS A 137 25.00 -9.53 -3.62
CA HIS A 137 25.44 -9.56 -2.23
C HIS A 137 24.74 -8.48 -1.40
N PRO A 138 24.40 -8.71 -0.11
CA PRO A 138 23.74 -7.71 0.75
C PRO A 138 24.43 -6.33 0.78
N PHE A 139 25.74 -6.30 0.65
CA PHE A 139 26.50 -5.04 0.53
C PHE A 139 26.05 -4.17 -0.65
N GLN A 140 25.43 -4.75 -1.68
CA GLN A 140 24.98 -4.06 -2.89
C GLN A 140 23.53 -3.59 -2.81
N TYR A 141 22.79 -3.90 -1.76
CA TYR A 141 21.40 -3.49 -1.64
C TYR A 141 21.26 -1.97 -1.67
N GLY A 142 20.28 -1.49 -2.43
CA GLY A 142 20.06 -0.07 -2.70
C GLY A 142 20.95 0.53 -3.80
N LEU A 143 21.96 -0.21 -4.30
CA LEU A 143 22.84 0.27 -5.36
C LEU A 143 22.09 0.41 -6.68
N ILE A 144 22.21 1.56 -7.31
CA ILE A 144 21.66 1.84 -8.63
C ILE A 144 22.69 1.43 -9.66
N TYR A 145 22.44 0.34 -10.38
CA TYR A 145 23.40 -0.20 -11.36
C TYR A 145 23.00 0.04 -12.83
N ARG A 146 21.77 0.56 -13.05
CA ARG A 146 21.31 0.98 -14.38
C ARG A 146 20.37 2.18 -14.26
N ASN A 147 20.52 3.15 -15.15
CA ASN A 147 19.63 4.29 -15.32
C ASN A 147 19.55 4.62 -16.83
N ASN A 148 18.36 4.54 -17.40
CA ASN A 148 18.12 4.91 -18.79
C ASN A 148 17.33 6.24 -18.95
N GLY A 149 17.17 6.99 -17.85
CA GLY A 149 16.45 8.26 -17.82
C GLY A 149 14.91 8.12 -17.72
N ARG A 150 14.35 6.90 -17.86
CA ARG A 150 12.93 6.61 -17.69
C ARG A 150 12.67 5.75 -16.45
N TRP A 151 13.61 4.92 -16.08
CA TRP A 151 13.56 4.05 -14.92
C TRP A 151 14.96 3.72 -14.41
N LEU A 152 15.05 3.32 -13.16
CA LEU A 152 16.27 2.85 -12.49
C LEU A 152 16.18 1.34 -12.24
N SER A 153 17.33 0.62 -12.35
CA SER A 153 17.50 -0.72 -11.78
C SER A 153 18.26 -0.61 -10.48
N VAL A 154 17.65 -1.07 -9.41
CA VAL A 154 18.23 -1.04 -8.06
C VAL A 154 18.44 -2.48 -7.59
N ALA A 155 19.65 -2.78 -7.11
CA ALA A 155 20.02 -4.08 -6.58
C ALA A 155 19.34 -4.32 -5.22
N VAL A 156 18.63 -5.43 -5.07
CA VAL A 156 17.94 -5.81 -3.84
C VAL A 156 17.99 -7.31 -3.62
N GLU A 157 17.63 -7.80 -2.44
CA GLU A 157 17.57 -9.22 -2.17
C GLU A 157 16.56 -9.93 -3.09
N GLY A 158 17.05 -10.91 -3.84
CA GLY A 158 16.21 -11.77 -4.70
C GLY A 158 15.91 -11.19 -6.08
N GLY A 159 16.62 -10.14 -6.52
CA GLY A 159 16.53 -9.63 -7.89
C GLY A 159 16.73 -8.12 -8.03
N THR A 160 15.98 -7.53 -8.94
CA THR A 160 16.06 -6.12 -9.29
C THR A 160 14.76 -5.40 -8.99
N LEU A 161 14.85 -4.28 -8.32
CA LEU A 161 13.73 -3.36 -8.20
C LEU A 161 13.81 -2.31 -9.33
N ILE A 162 12.82 -2.31 -10.21
CA ILE A 162 12.67 -1.29 -11.25
C ILE A 162 11.86 -0.15 -10.66
N ILE A 163 12.39 1.08 -10.72
CA ILE A 163 11.75 2.28 -10.17
C ILE A 163 11.56 3.31 -11.30
N GLU A 164 10.33 3.77 -11.49
CA GLU A 164 9.98 4.72 -12.55
C GLU A 164 9.83 6.16 -12.05
N THR A 165 9.70 6.35 -10.73
CA THR A 165 9.47 7.69 -10.17
C THR A 165 10.23 7.86 -8.86
N VAL A 166 11.10 8.85 -8.81
CA VAL A 166 11.80 9.31 -7.61
C VAL A 166 11.60 10.82 -7.46
N LEU A 167 10.99 11.26 -6.37
CA LEU A 167 10.63 12.65 -6.15
C LEU A 167 11.41 13.23 -4.97
N ASP A 168 11.75 14.50 -5.04
CA ASP A 168 12.21 15.27 -3.89
C ASP A 168 11.03 15.74 -3.00
N SER A 169 11.33 16.51 -1.97
CA SER A 169 10.34 17.11 -1.07
C SER A 169 9.39 18.07 -1.77
N ALA A 170 9.82 18.70 -2.86
CA ALA A 170 9.03 19.62 -3.67
C ALA A 170 8.19 18.90 -4.75
N GLY A 171 8.37 17.59 -4.92
CA GLY A 171 7.69 16.80 -5.95
C GLY A 171 8.37 16.80 -7.32
N LYS A 172 9.60 17.31 -7.42
CA LYS A 172 10.40 17.25 -8.64
C LYS A 172 10.93 15.83 -8.85
N ASN A 173 10.84 15.32 -10.09
CA ASN A 173 11.38 14.02 -10.44
C ASN A 173 12.92 14.09 -10.60
N LEU A 174 13.61 13.24 -9.85
CA LEU A 174 15.07 13.18 -9.76
C LEU A 174 15.71 12.13 -10.66
N LEU A 175 14.97 11.36 -11.45
CA LEU A 175 15.50 10.25 -12.25
C LEU A 175 16.70 10.64 -13.14
N LYS A 176 16.70 11.86 -13.68
CA LYS A 176 17.77 12.37 -14.55
C LYS A 176 19.02 12.83 -13.78
N GLU A 177 18.89 13.09 -12.48
CA GLU A 177 19.98 13.57 -11.62
C GLU A 177 20.74 12.40 -10.98
N ILE A 178 20.03 11.29 -10.74
CA ILE A 178 20.56 10.07 -10.14
C ILE A 178 21.48 9.36 -11.13
N LYS A 179 22.67 8.96 -10.67
CA LYS A 179 23.69 8.31 -11.48
C LYS A 179 23.83 6.82 -11.16
N VAL A 180 24.31 6.07 -12.14
CA VAL A 180 24.77 4.69 -11.89
C VAL A 180 25.93 4.75 -10.90
N GLY A 181 25.87 3.89 -9.87
CA GLY A 181 26.80 3.88 -8.75
C GLY A 181 26.27 4.60 -7.50
N ASP A 182 25.23 5.46 -7.63
CA ASP A 182 24.54 6.03 -6.47
C ASP A 182 23.81 4.92 -5.70
N ARG A 183 23.45 5.24 -4.45
CA ARG A 183 22.76 4.30 -3.55
C ARG A 183 21.57 4.94 -2.87
N PHE A 184 20.47 4.22 -2.83
CA PHE A 184 19.38 4.49 -1.91
C PHE A 184 19.64 3.79 -0.58
N TYR A 185 19.30 4.47 0.51
CA TYR A 185 19.44 3.95 1.86
C TYR A 185 18.38 4.56 2.78
N THR A 186 18.28 4.03 3.99
CA THR A 186 17.44 4.60 5.06
C THR A 186 18.23 4.49 6.36
N ASP A 187 18.39 5.60 7.07
CA ASP A 187 19.07 5.63 8.35
C ASP A 187 18.34 4.79 9.41
N SER A 188 19.10 4.21 10.32
CA SER A 188 18.57 3.39 11.42
C SER A 188 17.53 4.14 12.26
N SER A 189 17.73 5.43 12.50
CA SER A 189 16.79 6.28 13.25
C SER A 189 15.41 6.38 12.56
N ASN A 190 15.37 6.46 11.23
CA ASN A 190 14.12 6.45 10.47
C ASN A 190 13.46 5.07 10.47
N LEU A 191 14.26 3.99 10.41
CA LEU A 191 13.76 2.63 10.51
C LEU A 191 13.17 2.32 11.88
N GLU A 192 13.77 2.80 12.96
CA GLU A 192 13.26 2.69 14.32
C GLU A 192 11.95 3.48 14.48
N ARG A 193 11.95 4.75 14.06
CA ARG A 193 10.79 5.65 14.17
C ARG A 193 9.56 5.11 13.44
N ARG A 194 9.71 4.49 12.26
CA ARG A 194 8.58 3.91 11.52
C ARG A 194 7.85 2.78 12.24
N SER A 195 8.54 2.09 13.17
CA SER A 195 7.95 0.99 13.94
C SER A 195 7.11 1.47 15.14
N HIS A 196 7.21 2.74 15.49
CA HIS A 196 6.45 3.30 16.59
C HIS A 196 4.97 3.40 16.27
N ARG A 197 4.14 3.07 17.25
CA ARG A 197 2.70 3.25 17.14
C ARG A 197 2.37 4.73 17.07
N VAL A 198 1.58 5.11 16.09
CA VAL A 198 1.04 6.46 15.96
C VAL A 198 -0.26 6.54 16.74
N PHE A 199 -0.40 7.56 17.60
CA PHE A 199 -1.61 7.83 18.34
C PHE A 199 -2.39 8.96 17.67
N TYR A 200 -3.71 8.83 17.69
CA TYR A 200 -4.63 9.82 17.15
C TYR A 200 -5.62 10.26 18.23
N ASN A 201 -5.91 11.54 18.26
CA ASN A 201 -7.01 12.09 19.03
C ASN A 201 -7.98 12.87 18.11
N SER A 202 -8.96 13.54 18.68
CA SER A 202 -9.95 14.32 17.93
C SER A 202 -9.36 15.49 17.12
N THR A 203 -8.13 15.91 17.44
CA THR A 203 -7.43 17.03 16.76
C THR A 203 -6.36 16.56 15.77
N GLY A 204 -6.09 15.26 15.68
CA GLY A 204 -5.14 14.68 14.75
C GLY A 204 -4.12 13.74 15.39
N ILE A 205 -2.89 13.78 14.91
CA ILE A 205 -1.77 12.95 15.41
C ILE A 205 -1.23 13.57 16.70
N VAL A 206 -0.94 12.70 17.69
CA VAL A 206 -0.36 13.07 18.99
C VAL A 206 1.05 12.50 19.08
#